data_f0658357c7015af07c36144adacfbd57
#
_entry.id   f0658357c7015af07c36144adacfbd57
#
_cell.length_a   1.000
_cell.length_b   1.000
_cell.length_c   1.000
_cell.angle_alpha   90.00
_cell.angle_beta   90.00
_cell.angle_gamma   90.00
#
_symmetry.space_group_name_H-M   'P 1'
#
loop_
_entity.id
_entity.type
_entity.pdbx_description
1 polymer ?
#
loop_
_entity_poly.entity_id
_entity_poly.type
_entity_poly.pdbx_seq_one_letter_code
_entity_poly.pdbx_strand_id
1 'polypeptide(L)'
;MKKFYAVLTGVMLAATTTATAGGILTNTNQSIDFLRNPARDAAIGLDGVYSNPAGVAFLPEGFHLGINWQYAHQTRTITSNNPVFALGRKNNGESKKIFEGVADAPFIPSIQAAYNKGDWSIQFNFSIPGGGGSCEFADGLGSFESVVGNIAQQLSGLDQLATALGQSAPGVSGYDMDGYMQGRQYYFGFQLGAAYKITSDFAVYGGLRVLYGTATYKAKISNIQVKTAGGYVDFGSFLQSATAMVDGGISYVNTALEQVNAGMAQMEAAGGTALPKYAELVATKAQLEGSGAQLAATSTNLNALQKYSQGVNLLCNQSSVGIAPVIGIDYRVGRFNFAAKYEFKTQIHMKNESTVNEASEIPAVNKFRDGEKVNEDMPAQLAVGAMWNITDAVRVNLGYHHFYDKNARWYNDSQELLDGGTNEYLGGAEWDVTKKLTISAGGQLTRYQLTDEYMNDMSFVVNSFSFGLGFNYKVSDIVTLKAAYFQTNYDDYKRVTSTEPLISDTFTRTNRVLGIGCELNF
;
A
#
# COMPACT_ATOMS: atom_id res chain seq x y z
N MET A 1 22.90 31.00 5.62
CA MET A 1 21.60 31.44 6.14
C MET A 1 20.45 31.29 5.14
N LYS A 2 20.53 31.74 3.88
CA LYS A 2 19.44 31.50 2.87
C LYS A 2 19.09 30.01 2.62
N LYS A 3 20.01 29.05 2.84
CA LYS A 3 19.75 27.60 2.69
C LYS A 3 18.96 27.00 3.85
N PHE A 4 18.92 27.62 5.03
CA PHE A 4 18.18 27.15 6.19
C PHE A 4 16.64 27.29 6.01
N TYR A 5 16.19 28.36 5.35
CA TYR A 5 14.75 28.60 5.10
C TYR A 5 14.15 27.65 4.06
N ALA A 6 14.93 27.28 3.03
CA ALA A 6 14.45 26.39 1.99
C ALA A 6 14.26 24.94 2.45
N VAL A 7 14.98 24.52 3.51
CA VAL A 7 14.93 23.16 4.04
C VAL A 7 13.75 22.97 4.99
N LEU A 8 13.43 23.96 5.83
CA LEU A 8 12.32 23.84 6.81
C LEU A 8 10.93 23.83 6.12
N THR A 9 10.77 24.53 5.00
CA THR A 9 9.53 24.56 4.21
C THR A 9 9.35 23.33 3.33
N GLY A 10 10.46 22.69 2.91
CA GLY A 10 10.44 21.55 1.99
C GLY A 10 10.03 20.23 2.64
N VAL A 11 10.23 20.05 3.97
CA VAL A 11 9.94 18.80 4.69
C VAL A 11 8.45 18.62 4.98
N MET A 12 7.67 19.69 5.06
CA MET A 12 6.22 19.59 5.23
C MET A 12 5.47 19.05 3.99
N LEU A 13 6.08 19.07 2.80
CA LEU A 13 5.45 18.60 1.56
C LEU A 13 5.77 17.14 1.18
N ALA A 14 6.76 16.50 1.81
CA ALA A 14 7.24 15.18 1.37
C ALA A 14 6.53 13.97 2.02
N ALA A 15 5.59 14.16 2.95
CA ALA A 15 4.96 13.08 3.70
C ALA A 15 3.54 12.71 3.21
N THR A 16 3.17 13.01 1.97
CA THR A 16 1.89 12.56 1.40
C THR A 16 2.03 11.18 0.75
N THR A 17 2.44 10.18 1.52
CA THR A 17 2.37 8.80 1.05
C THR A 17 0.94 8.30 1.22
N THR A 18 0.24 8.12 0.11
CA THR A 18 -1.10 7.53 0.09
C THR A 18 -0.98 6.02 -0.01
N ALA A 19 -1.55 5.26 0.94
CA ALA A 19 -1.74 3.83 0.76
C ALA A 19 -2.67 3.62 -0.44
N THR A 20 -2.23 2.89 -1.45
CA THR A 20 -2.97 2.68 -2.71
C THR A 20 -3.50 1.25 -2.80
N ALA A 21 -4.69 1.09 -3.40
CA ALA A 21 -5.37 -0.20 -3.53
C ALA A 21 -4.90 -1.04 -4.73
N GLY A 22 -3.87 -0.61 -5.46
CA GLY A 22 -3.41 -1.28 -6.68
C GLY A 22 -3.03 -2.75 -6.49
N GLY A 23 -3.38 -3.59 -7.46
CA GLY A 23 -3.04 -5.00 -7.47
C GLY A 23 -3.83 -5.90 -6.50
N ILE A 24 -4.94 -5.41 -5.93
CA ILE A 24 -5.77 -6.19 -4.99
C ILE A 24 -6.34 -7.45 -5.64
N LEU A 25 -6.70 -7.38 -6.92
CA LEU A 25 -7.33 -8.49 -7.66
C LEU A 25 -6.33 -9.45 -8.31
N THR A 26 -5.07 -9.07 -8.43
CA THR A 26 -4.06 -9.91 -9.09
C THR A 26 -3.59 -11.03 -8.17
N ASN A 27 -3.24 -12.17 -8.76
CA ASN A 27 -2.82 -13.38 -8.04
C ASN A 27 -3.86 -13.87 -7.00
N THR A 28 -5.13 -13.55 -7.18
CA THR A 28 -6.20 -14.04 -6.31
C THR A 28 -6.57 -15.46 -6.68
N ASN A 29 -6.51 -16.33 -5.68
CA ASN A 29 -6.70 -17.76 -5.83
C ASN A 29 -8.06 -18.15 -5.28
N GLN A 30 -9.01 -18.42 -6.14
CA GLN A 30 -10.39 -18.72 -5.75
C GLN A 30 -10.70 -20.21 -5.60
N SER A 31 -9.84 -21.07 -6.19
CA SER A 31 -9.99 -22.52 -6.14
C SER A 31 -8.63 -23.22 -6.18
N ILE A 32 -8.61 -24.50 -5.83
CA ILE A 32 -7.40 -25.33 -5.96
C ILE A 32 -7.07 -25.59 -7.43
N ASP A 33 -8.07 -25.57 -8.30
CA ASP A 33 -7.87 -25.69 -9.73
C ASP A 33 -7.05 -24.53 -10.29
N PHE A 34 -7.27 -23.29 -9.79
CA PHE A 34 -6.42 -22.15 -10.14
C PHE A 34 -4.98 -22.33 -9.60
N LEU A 35 -4.82 -22.76 -8.36
CA LEU A 35 -3.48 -22.96 -7.78
C LEU A 35 -2.65 -23.96 -8.58
N ARG A 36 -3.25 -25.03 -9.10
CA ARG A 36 -2.55 -26.04 -9.87
C ARG A 36 -2.34 -25.68 -11.34
N ASN A 37 -3.20 -24.82 -11.90
CA ASN A 37 -3.14 -24.33 -13.28
C ASN A 37 -3.89 -22.99 -13.37
N PRO A 38 -3.21 -21.82 -13.37
CA PRO A 38 -3.89 -20.53 -13.31
C PRO A 38 -4.68 -20.16 -14.56
N ALA A 39 -4.39 -20.77 -15.73
CA ALA A 39 -5.11 -20.50 -16.97
C ALA A 39 -6.48 -21.22 -16.99
N ARG A 40 -7.46 -20.68 -16.24
CA ARG A 40 -8.79 -21.29 -16.05
C ARG A 40 -9.88 -20.65 -16.89
N ASP A 41 -9.58 -19.60 -17.66
CA ASP A 41 -10.57 -18.74 -18.29
C ASP A 41 -11.46 -19.45 -19.33
N ALA A 42 -10.95 -20.49 -19.99
CA ALA A 42 -11.73 -21.33 -20.90
C ALA A 42 -11.85 -22.80 -20.41
N ALA A 43 -11.41 -23.08 -19.19
CA ALA A 43 -11.56 -24.43 -18.64
C ALA A 43 -13.02 -24.69 -18.24
N ILE A 44 -13.52 -25.89 -18.53
CA ILE A 44 -14.85 -26.33 -18.12
C ILE A 44 -14.69 -27.16 -16.85
N GLY A 45 -15.11 -26.58 -15.74
CA GLY A 45 -15.03 -27.15 -14.39
C GLY A 45 -15.90 -26.38 -13.43
N LEU A 46 -16.07 -26.88 -12.20
CA LEU A 46 -16.86 -26.19 -11.18
C LEU A 46 -16.22 -24.87 -10.73
N ASP A 47 -14.89 -24.78 -10.74
CA ASP A 47 -14.14 -23.53 -10.51
C ASP A 47 -14.49 -22.43 -11.53
N GLY A 48 -15.06 -22.81 -12.68
CA GLY A 48 -15.62 -21.91 -13.69
C GLY A 48 -16.69 -20.97 -13.14
N VAL A 49 -17.39 -21.32 -12.06
CA VAL A 49 -18.33 -20.40 -11.39
C VAL A 49 -17.68 -19.04 -11.10
N TYR A 50 -16.36 -19.00 -10.87
CA TYR A 50 -15.58 -17.78 -10.73
C TYR A 50 -14.87 -17.37 -12.05
N SER A 51 -14.17 -18.30 -12.71
CA SER A 51 -13.26 -17.99 -13.84
C SER A 51 -13.98 -17.98 -15.20
N ASN A 52 -14.83 -18.95 -15.48
CA ASN A 52 -15.58 -19.14 -16.75
C ASN A 52 -17.04 -19.52 -16.48
N PRO A 53 -17.87 -18.59 -15.98
CA PRO A 53 -19.20 -18.96 -15.49
C PRO A 53 -20.16 -19.42 -16.61
N ALA A 54 -19.97 -19.01 -17.86
CA ALA A 54 -20.75 -19.52 -18.98
C ALA A 54 -20.44 -21.00 -19.28
N GLY A 55 -19.15 -21.41 -19.16
CA GLY A 55 -18.72 -22.77 -19.40
C GLY A 55 -19.26 -23.80 -18.38
N VAL A 56 -19.65 -23.36 -17.18
CA VAL A 56 -20.27 -24.22 -16.16
C VAL A 56 -21.58 -24.85 -16.64
N ALA A 57 -22.30 -24.20 -17.57
CA ALA A 57 -23.50 -24.77 -18.18
C ALA A 57 -23.25 -26.09 -18.93
N PHE A 58 -22.01 -26.38 -19.29
CA PHE A 58 -21.63 -27.61 -19.99
C PHE A 58 -21.21 -28.75 -19.03
N LEU A 59 -21.22 -28.55 -17.71
CA LEU A 59 -21.11 -29.65 -16.75
C LEU A 59 -22.31 -30.58 -16.83
N PRO A 60 -22.20 -31.83 -16.37
CA PRO A 60 -23.33 -32.75 -16.27
C PRO A 60 -24.52 -32.14 -15.52
N GLU A 61 -25.71 -32.66 -15.77
CA GLU A 61 -26.89 -32.32 -14.97
C GLU A 61 -26.69 -32.79 -13.54
N GLY A 62 -27.21 -32.00 -12.59
CA GLY A 62 -27.15 -32.29 -11.17
C GLY A 62 -26.65 -31.12 -10.33
N PHE A 63 -26.36 -31.40 -9.07
CA PHE A 63 -25.82 -30.43 -8.13
C PHE A 63 -24.33 -30.66 -7.95
N HIS A 64 -23.55 -29.62 -8.09
CA HIS A 64 -22.10 -29.59 -7.93
C HIS A 64 -21.71 -28.65 -6.79
N LEU A 65 -20.83 -29.09 -5.88
CA LEU A 65 -20.36 -28.30 -4.76
C LEU A 65 -18.84 -28.47 -4.59
N GLY A 66 -18.12 -27.38 -4.61
CA GLY A 66 -16.69 -27.29 -4.34
C GLY A 66 -16.41 -26.50 -3.06
N ILE A 67 -15.59 -27.08 -2.16
CA ILE A 67 -15.12 -26.41 -0.94
C ILE A 67 -13.60 -26.45 -0.97
N ASN A 68 -12.98 -25.28 -0.83
CA ASN A 68 -11.54 -25.11 -0.89
C ASN A 68 -11.03 -24.40 0.35
N TRP A 69 -9.82 -24.75 0.76
CA TRP A 69 -9.05 -24.08 1.78
C TRP A 69 -7.62 -23.86 1.31
N GLN A 70 -7.09 -22.68 1.60
CA GLN A 70 -5.73 -22.27 1.26
C GLN A 70 -5.03 -21.69 2.49
N TYR A 71 -3.73 -21.92 2.56
CA TYR A 71 -2.78 -21.24 3.42
C TYR A 71 -1.84 -20.43 2.56
N ALA A 72 -1.70 -19.14 2.85
CA ALA A 72 -0.76 -18.25 2.15
C ALA A 72 0.22 -17.62 3.14
N HIS A 73 1.50 -17.64 2.76
CA HIS A 73 2.59 -16.95 3.45
C HIS A 73 3.21 -15.93 2.51
N GLN A 74 3.30 -14.67 2.94
CA GLN A 74 3.82 -13.56 2.15
C GLN A 74 4.81 -12.75 2.96
N THR A 75 5.86 -12.25 2.30
CA THR A 75 6.72 -11.19 2.82
C THR A 75 6.66 -9.97 1.93
N ARG A 76 6.82 -8.78 2.53
CA ARG A 76 6.98 -7.51 1.85
C ARG A 76 8.23 -6.85 2.41
N THR A 77 9.22 -6.64 1.58
CA THR A 77 10.51 -6.09 2.03
C THR A 77 10.78 -4.78 1.29
N ILE A 78 11.11 -3.74 2.05
CA ILE A 78 11.50 -2.45 1.53
C ILE A 78 12.93 -2.20 2.00
N THR A 79 13.85 -2.12 1.05
CA THR A 79 15.24 -1.73 1.33
C THR A 79 15.38 -0.26 1.00
N SER A 80 15.39 0.58 2.03
CA SER A 80 15.50 2.04 1.90
C SER A 80 16.94 2.51 2.10
N ASN A 81 17.37 3.46 1.28
CA ASN A 81 18.61 4.21 1.49
C ASN A 81 18.28 5.68 1.66
N ASN A 82 18.57 6.22 2.84
CA ASN A 82 18.34 7.63 3.16
C ASN A 82 19.42 8.08 4.16
N PRO A 83 20.19 9.14 3.87
CA PRO A 83 21.25 9.63 4.75
C PRO A 83 20.80 9.92 6.19
N VAL A 84 19.53 10.31 6.40
CA VAL A 84 19.04 10.63 7.74
C VAL A 84 18.92 9.39 8.64
N PHE A 85 18.90 8.18 8.07
CA PHE A 85 18.88 6.94 8.85
C PHE A 85 20.19 6.75 9.62
N ALA A 86 21.32 7.24 9.08
CA ALA A 86 22.62 7.18 9.77
C ALA A 86 22.63 7.95 11.11
N LEU A 87 21.69 8.88 11.31
CA LEU A 87 21.52 9.60 12.57
C LEU A 87 20.72 8.81 13.61
N GLY A 88 20.02 7.75 13.21
CA GLY A 88 19.20 6.92 14.07
C GLY A 88 20.04 6.04 15.00
N ARG A 89 19.73 6.03 16.30
CA ARG A 89 20.42 5.23 17.33
C ARG A 89 20.50 3.74 16.97
N LYS A 90 19.41 3.20 16.40
CA LYS A 90 19.26 1.77 16.07
C LYS A 90 19.90 1.38 14.73
N ASN A 91 20.37 2.36 13.94
CA ASN A 91 20.88 2.12 12.59
C ASN A 91 22.41 2.02 12.50
N ASN A 92 23.13 2.14 13.62
CA ASN A 92 24.59 1.98 13.70
C ASN A 92 25.40 2.87 12.72
N GLY A 93 24.87 4.05 12.37
CA GLY A 93 25.50 4.94 11.40
C GLY A 93 25.27 4.58 9.93
N GLU A 94 24.41 3.59 9.66
CA GLU A 94 24.11 3.15 8.30
C GLU A 94 22.96 3.96 7.69
N SER A 95 23.12 4.40 6.44
CA SER A 95 22.06 5.07 5.67
C SER A 95 21.07 4.08 5.04
N LYS A 96 21.45 2.79 4.97
CA LYS A 96 20.64 1.72 4.40
C LYS A 96 19.94 0.95 5.51
N LYS A 97 18.61 0.80 5.38
CA LYS A 97 17.78 0.04 6.32
C LYS A 97 16.79 -0.84 5.59
N ILE A 98 16.48 -1.99 6.18
CA ILE A 98 15.49 -2.95 5.66
C ILE A 98 14.29 -2.93 6.59
N PHE A 99 13.09 -2.74 5.98
CA PHE A 99 11.80 -2.85 6.64
C PHE A 99 11.11 -4.08 6.08
N GLU A 100 10.85 -5.06 6.94
CA GLU A 100 10.23 -6.32 6.54
C GLU A 100 8.84 -6.45 7.15
N GLY A 101 7.86 -6.68 6.27
CA GLY A 101 6.49 -7.00 6.62
C GLY A 101 6.18 -8.45 6.33
N VAL A 102 5.65 -9.15 7.32
CA VAL A 102 5.23 -10.55 7.20
C VAL A 102 3.71 -10.64 7.24
N ALA A 103 3.15 -11.43 6.34
CA ALA A 103 1.72 -11.69 6.28
C ALA A 103 1.45 -13.19 6.17
N ASP A 104 0.81 -13.73 7.19
CA ASP A 104 0.30 -15.08 7.22
C ASP A 104 -1.23 -15.07 7.13
N ALA A 105 -1.76 -15.83 6.17
CA ALA A 105 -3.19 -16.06 6.02
C ALA A 105 -3.47 -17.57 6.12
N PRO A 106 -3.66 -18.09 7.34
CA PRO A 106 -3.77 -19.54 7.57
C PRO A 106 -5.09 -20.13 7.07
N PHE A 107 -6.09 -19.30 6.81
CA PHE A 107 -7.40 -19.73 6.38
C PHE A 107 -8.00 -18.79 5.33
N ILE A 108 -7.93 -19.23 4.06
CA ILE A 108 -8.57 -18.56 2.94
C ILE A 108 -9.58 -19.55 2.33
N PRO A 109 -10.87 -19.46 2.68
CA PRO A 109 -11.89 -20.37 2.19
C PRO A 109 -12.45 -19.89 0.85
N SER A 110 -12.92 -20.83 0.01
CA SER A 110 -13.84 -20.54 -1.07
C SER A 110 -14.85 -21.67 -1.28
N ILE A 111 -16.04 -21.31 -1.76
CA ILE A 111 -17.12 -22.25 -2.06
C ILE A 111 -17.66 -21.95 -3.44
N GLN A 112 -17.72 -22.95 -4.31
CA GLN A 112 -18.37 -22.90 -5.60
C GLN A 112 -19.52 -23.89 -5.62
N ALA A 113 -20.68 -23.48 -6.10
CA ALA A 113 -21.81 -24.36 -6.29
C ALA A 113 -22.51 -24.09 -7.63
N ALA A 114 -22.99 -25.14 -8.26
CA ALA A 114 -23.78 -25.04 -9.48
C ALA A 114 -24.89 -26.11 -9.48
N TYR A 115 -26.05 -25.71 -9.98
CA TYR A 115 -27.16 -26.63 -10.27
C TYR A 115 -27.49 -26.56 -11.74
N ASN A 116 -27.22 -27.64 -12.45
CA ASN A 116 -27.42 -27.77 -13.89
C ASN A 116 -28.67 -28.62 -14.20
N LYS A 117 -29.57 -28.05 -14.99
CA LYS A 117 -30.77 -28.76 -15.47
C LYS A 117 -31.18 -28.27 -16.86
N GLY A 118 -31.22 -29.17 -17.82
CA GLY A 118 -31.48 -28.83 -19.22
C GLY A 118 -30.43 -27.86 -19.75
N ASP A 119 -30.88 -26.69 -20.22
CA ASP A 119 -29.98 -25.64 -20.72
C ASP A 119 -29.56 -24.61 -19.68
N TRP A 120 -30.03 -24.73 -18.45
CA TRP A 120 -29.76 -23.78 -17.39
C TRP A 120 -28.73 -24.29 -16.39
N SER A 121 -27.88 -23.35 -15.91
CA SER A 121 -26.98 -23.53 -14.78
C SER A 121 -27.17 -22.36 -13.81
N ILE A 122 -27.62 -22.63 -12.61
CA ILE A 122 -27.70 -21.63 -11.53
C ILE A 122 -26.46 -21.79 -10.68
N GLN A 123 -25.76 -20.69 -10.39
CA GLN A 123 -24.41 -20.71 -9.87
C GLN A 123 -24.25 -19.78 -8.66
N PHE A 124 -23.51 -20.25 -7.68
CA PHE A 124 -23.12 -19.48 -6.49
C PHE A 124 -21.61 -19.60 -6.26
N ASN A 125 -20.94 -18.48 -5.94
CA ASN A 125 -19.57 -18.44 -5.49
C ASN A 125 -19.44 -17.59 -4.23
N PHE A 126 -18.71 -18.10 -3.25
CA PHE A 126 -18.14 -17.35 -2.14
C PHE A 126 -16.63 -17.41 -2.23
N SER A 127 -15.98 -16.28 -2.15
CA SER A 127 -14.52 -16.18 -2.25
C SER A 127 -13.99 -14.89 -1.62
N ILE A 128 -12.68 -14.77 -1.55
CA ILE A 128 -11.97 -13.54 -1.14
C ILE A 128 -11.24 -12.97 -2.37
N PRO A 129 -11.93 -12.27 -3.29
CA PRO A 129 -11.33 -11.80 -4.54
C PRO A 129 -10.29 -10.71 -4.35
N GLY A 130 -10.14 -10.16 -3.14
CA GLY A 130 -9.17 -9.12 -2.87
C GLY A 130 -8.75 -9.06 -1.41
N GLY A 131 -7.59 -8.48 -1.17
CA GLY A 131 -6.95 -8.46 0.13
C GLY A 131 -6.18 -9.77 0.38
N GLY A 132 -5.83 -10.07 1.58
CA GLY A 132 -5.10 -11.32 1.79
C GLY A 132 -4.35 -11.43 3.10
N GLY A 133 -4.91 -10.98 4.18
CA GLY A 133 -4.31 -11.18 5.48
C GLY A 133 -3.89 -9.90 6.18
N SER A 134 -3.17 -10.06 7.27
CA SER A 134 -2.58 -8.99 8.06
C SER A 134 -1.09 -8.95 7.75
N CYS A 135 -0.60 -7.80 7.28
CA CYS A 135 0.83 -7.55 7.11
C CYS A 135 1.31 -6.65 8.24
N GLU A 136 2.36 -7.06 8.93
CA GLU A 136 2.92 -6.38 10.08
C GLU A 136 4.39 -6.01 9.84
N PHE A 137 4.71 -4.73 10.00
CA PHE A 137 6.05 -4.17 10.03
C PHE A 137 6.37 -3.76 11.46
N ALA A 138 7.09 -4.62 12.17
CA ALA A 138 7.39 -4.45 13.60
C ALA A 138 8.27 -3.22 13.90
N ASP A 139 9.10 -2.81 12.95
CA ASP A 139 10.00 -1.65 13.04
C ASP A 139 9.45 -0.41 12.31
N GLY A 140 8.17 -0.42 11.92
CA GLY A 140 7.54 0.65 11.15
C GLY A 140 7.98 0.67 9.69
N LEU A 141 8.02 1.87 9.10
CA LEU A 141 8.30 2.10 7.69
C LEU A 141 9.38 3.18 7.51
N GLY A 142 10.06 3.15 6.37
CA GLY A 142 11.07 4.15 5.99
C GLY A 142 10.50 5.57 5.93
N SER A 143 9.26 5.73 5.46
CA SER A 143 8.56 7.01 5.48
C SER A 143 8.35 7.56 6.88
N PHE A 144 8.07 6.72 7.89
CA PHE A 144 7.91 7.14 9.28
C PHE A 144 9.23 7.62 9.87
N GLU A 145 10.28 6.83 9.67
CA GLU A 145 11.60 7.12 10.22
C GLU A 145 12.24 8.34 9.55
N SER A 146 12.03 8.51 8.24
CA SER A 146 12.54 9.68 7.50
C SER A 146 12.00 11.00 8.05
N VAL A 147 10.74 11.04 8.52
CA VAL A 147 10.18 12.26 9.13
C VAL A 147 10.96 12.64 10.39
N VAL A 148 11.18 11.69 11.30
CA VAL A 148 11.91 11.92 12.54
C VAL A 148 13.38 12.26 12.27
N GLY A 149 14.04 11.53 11.35
CA GLY A 149 15.41 11.79 10.96
C GLY A 149 15.63 13.18 10.33
N ASN A 150 14.73 13.61 9.47
CA ASN A 150 14.76 14.95 8.87
C ASN A 150 14.58 16.04 9.91
N ILE A 151 13.69 15.85 10.89
CA ILE A 151 13.51 16.78 12.00
C ILE A 151 14.82 16.88 12.80
N ALA A 152 15.42 15.74 13.18
CA ALA A 152 16.69 15.74 13.91
C ALA A 152 17.82 16.45 13.14
N GLN A 153 17.90 16.23 11.82
CA GLN A 153 18.88 16.92 10.97
C GLN A 153 18.65 18.44 10.95
N GLN A 154 17.40 18.90 10.92
CA GLN A 154 17.09 20.35 10.96
C GLN A 154 17.44 20.97 12.32
N LEU A 155 17.15 20.27 13.41
CA LEU A 155 17.45 20.75 14.75
C LEU A 155 18.95 20.92 15.02
N SER A 156 19.83 20.25 14.29
CA SER A 156 21.28 20.48 14.38
C SER A 156 21.67 21.92 14.01
N GLY A 157 20.85 22.62 13.22
CA GLY A 157 21.05 24.05 12.90
C GLY A 157 20.88 24.98 14.10
N LEU A 158 20.28 24.53 15.20
CA LEU A 158 20.15 25.32 16.43
C LEU A 158 21.51 25.58 17.12
N ASP A 159 22.52 24.77 16.83
CA ASP A 159 23.87 24.94 17.40
C ASP A 159 24.48 26.28 17.00
N GLN A 160 24.33 26.66 15.73
CA GLN A 160 24.82 27.96 15.23
C GLN A 160 24.05 29.13 15.87
N LEU A 161 22.73 28.95 16.05
CA LEU A 161 21.90 29.97 16.65
C LEU A 161 22.22 30.16 18.15
N ALA A 162 22.36 29.06 18.89
CA ALA A 162 22.77 29.11 20.32
C ALA A 162 24.11 29.84 20.50
N THR A 163 25.10 29.50 19.66
CA THR A 163 26.43 30.14 19.67
C THR A 163 26.31 31.65 19.39
N ALA A 164 25.47 32.05 18.40
CA ALA A 164 25.25 33.46 18.09
C ALA A 164 24.56 34.24 19.25
N LEU A 165 23.77 33.55 20.07
CA LEU A 165 23.14 34.09 21.28
C LEU A 165 24.04 34.01 22.53
N GLY A 166 25.30 33.54 22.41
CA GLY A 166 26.21 33.37 23.54
C GLY A 166 25.80 32.26 24.50
N GLN A 167 25.01 31.28 23.99
CA GLN A 167 24.53 30.14 24.77
C GLN A 167 25.25 28.84 24.34
N SER A 168 25.18 27.83 25.21
CA SER A 168 25.73 26.51 24.88
C SER A 168 24.92 25.86 23.77
N ALA A 169 25.62 25.36 22.72
CA ALA A 169 25.01 24.63 21.65
C ALA A 169 24.36 23.32 22.16
N PRO A 170 23.11 23.00 21.77
CA PRO A 170 22.47 21.75 22.16
C PRO A 170 23.19 20.50 21.65
N GLY A 171 23.97 20.59 20.57
CA GLY A 171 24.75 19.49 20.01
C GLY A 171 23.89 18.36 19.46
N VAL A 172 22.85 18.73 18.69
CA VAL A 172 21.94 17.74 18.09
C VAL A 172 22.67 16.93 17.03
N SER A 173 22.79 15.62 17.27
CA SER A 173 23.59 14.72 16.42
C SER A 173 22.88 13.41 16.05
N GLY A 174 21.61 13.22 16.44
CA GLY A 174 20.87 12.01 16.10
C GLY A 174 19.49 11.96 16.75
N TYR A 175 18.83 10.82 16.57
CA TYR A 175 17.50 10.54 17.11
C TYR A 175 17.37 9.08 17.55
N ASP A 176 16.33 8.81 18.35
CA ASP A 176 15.79 7.46 18.60
C ASP A 176 14.27 7.51 18.46
N MET A 177 13.67 6.40 18.03
CA MET A 177 12.22 6.26 17.92
C MET A 177 11.80 4.81 17.88
N ASP A 178 10.53 4.54 18.19
CA ASP A 178 9.87 3.27 17.92
C ASP A 178 8.83 3.48 16.82
N GLY A 179 8.88 2.64 15.80
CA GLY A 179 7.91 2.60 14.70
C GLY A 179 7.16 1.26 14.68
N TYR A 180 5.90 1.30 14.26
CA TYR A 180 5.08 0.11 14.04
C TYR A 180 4.04 0.40 12.98
N MET A 181 3.79 -0.56 12.07
CA MET A 181 2.70 -0.50 11.10
C MET A 181 2.08 -1.88 10.91
N GLN A 182 0.75 -1.96 10.94
CA GLN A 182 -0.02 -3.14 10.59
C GLN A 182 -1.18 -2.75 9.67
N GLY A 183 -1.31 -3.44 8.55
CA GLY A 183 -2.44 -3.34 7.65
C GLY A 183 -3.10 -4.70 7.44
N ARG A 184 -4.42 -4.77 7.61
CA ARG A 184 -5.23 -5.94 7.31
C ARG A 184 -6.39 -5.52 6.43
N GLN A 185 -6.60 -6.22 5.31
CA GLN A 185 -7.67 -5.92 4.39
C GLN A 185 -8.23 -7.19 3.77
N TYR A 186 -9.56 -7.31 3.74
CA TYR A 186 -10.29 -8.41 3.11
C TYR A 186 -11.49 -7.89 2.34
N TYR A 187 -11.73 -8.49 1.18
CA TYR A 187 -12.95 -8.32 0.42
C TYR A 187 -13.62 -9.68 0.26
N PHE A 188 -14.75 -9.86 0.91
CA PHE A 188 -15.57 -11.07 0.83
C PHE A 188 -16.54 -10.93 -0.33
N GLY A 189 -16.44 -11.81 -1.33
CA GLY A 189 -17.25 -11.78 -2.55
C GLY A 189 -18.32 -12.88 -2.52
N PHE A 190 -19.55 -12.49 -2.71
CA PHE A 190 -20.70 -13.37 -2.88
C PHE A 190 -21.25 -13.15 -4.29
N GLN A 191 -21.12 -14.14 -5.17
CA GLN A 191 -21.59 -14.06 -6.54
C GLN A 191 -22.76 -15.01 -6.74
N LEU A 192 -23.83 -14.53 -7.33
CA LEU A 192 -24.99 -15.33 -7.77
C LEU A 192 -25.29 -15.00 -9.23
N GLY A 193 -25.53 -16.02 -10.03
CA GLY A 193 -25.86 -15.81 -11.42
C GLY A 193 -26.38 -17.09 -12.09
N ALA A 194 -26.68 -16.95 -13.37
CA ALA A 194 -27.14 -18.07 -14.18
C ALA A 194 -26.47 -18.06 -15.54
N ALA A 195 -26.14 -19.26 -16.04
CA ALA A 195 -25.75 -19.48 -17.43
C ALA A 195 -26.86 -20.20 -18.19
N TYR A 196 -26.93 -19.93 -19.49
CA TYR A 196 -27.88 -20.53 -20.39
C TYR A 196 -27.19 -20.99 -21.68
N LYS A 197 -27.39 -22.25 -22.04
CA LYS A 197 -26.93 -22.79 -23.33
C LYS A 197 -27.89 -22.32 -24.43
N ILE A 198 -27.39 -21.43 -25.28
CA ILE A 198 -28.15 -20.98 -26.48
C ILE A 198 -28.16 -22.09 -27.54
N THR A 199 -27.04 -22.82 -27.62
CA THR A 199 -26.88 -24.01 -28.46
C THR A 199 -26.13 -25.10 -27.69
N SER A 200 -25.94 -26.26 -28.27
CA SER A 200 -25.09 -27.33 -27.72
C SER A 200 -23.65 -26.88 -27.41
N ASP A 201 -23.19 -25.83 -28.09
CA ASP A 201 -21.78 -25.43 -28.09
C ASP A 201 -21.55 -23.97 -27.66
N PHE A 202 -22.61 -23.19 -27.45
CA PHE A 202 -22.54 -21.79 -27.06
C PHE A 202 -23.42 -21.49 -25.85
N ALA A 203 -22.81 -20.91 -24.79
CA ALA A 203 -23.46 -20.51 -23.57
C ALA A 203 -23.14 -19.05 -23.22
N VAL A 204 -24.08 -18.42 -22.52
CA VAL A 204 -23.95 -17.06 -21.97
C VAL A 204 -24.19 -17.08 -20.47
N TYR A 205 -23.63 -16.12 -19.77
CA TYR A 205 -23.78 -15.96 -18.32
C TYR A 205 -24.12 -14.52 -17.95
N GLY A 206 -24.99 -14.36 -16.96
CA GLY A 206 -25.27 -13.10 -16.28
C GLY A 206 -25.38 -13.30 -14.78
N GLY A 207 -24.73 -12.44 -13.99
CA GLY A 207 -24.76 -12.53 -12.53
C GLY A 207 -24.38 -11.23 -11.88
N LEU A 208 -24.49 -11.22 -10.55
CA LEU A 208 -24.10 -10.11 -9.69
C LEU A 208 -23.14 -10.61 -8.61
N ARG A 209 -22.11 -9.80 -8.34
CA ARG A 209 -21.22 -10.00 -7.20
C ARG A 209 -21.44 -8.90 -6.18
N VAL A 210 -21.73 -9.28 -4.95
CA VAL A 210 -21.73 -8.39 -3.78
C VAL A 210 -20.36 -8.54 -3.11
N LEU A 211 -19.66 -7.42 -2.88
CA LEU A 211 -18.40 -7.35 -2.15
C LEU A 211 -18.63 -6.68 -0.80
N TYR A 212 -18.24 -7.36 0.27
CA TYR A 212 -18.12 -6.78 1.60
C TYR A 212 -16.63 -6.55 1.89
N GLY A 213 -16.22 -5.28 1.92
CA GLY A 213 -14.86 -4.86 2.25
C GLY A 213 -14.72 -4.56 3.74
N THR A 214 -13.64 -5.05 4.35
CA THR A 214 -13.23 -4.68 5.70
C THR A 214 -11.72 -4.50 5.76
N ALA A 215 -11.26 -3.48 6.49
CA ALA A 215 -9.85 -3.24 6.74
C ALA A 215 -9.61 -2.76 8.16
N THR A 216 -8.41 -3.01 8.67
CA THR A 216 -7.92 -2.46 9.92
C THR A 216 -6.49 -1.99 9.71
N TYR A 217 -6.21 -0.75 10.07
CA TYR A 217 -4.88 -0.15 10.02
C TYR A 217 -4.47 0.30 11.42
N LYS A 218 -3.23 -0.04 11.79
CA LYS A 218 -2.58 0.43 13.01
C LYS A 218 -1.25 1.04 12.64
N ALA A 219 -0.98 2.24 13.11
CA ALA A 219 0.32 2.88 12.94
C ALA A 219 0.73 3.54 14.25
N LYS A 220 1.99 3.39 14.61
CA LYS A 220 2.55 3.99 15.82
C LYS A 220 3.94 4.54 15.53
N ILE A 221 4.15 5.79 15.94
CA ILE A 221 5.46 6.41 16.06
C ILE A 221 5.51 6.92 17.50
N SER A 222 6.46 6.46 18.31
CA SER A 222 6.53 6.78 19.73
C SER A 222 7.96 6.79 20.24
N ASN A 223 8.15 7.18 21.51
CA ASN A 223 9.44 7.24 22.17
C ASN A 223 10.47 8.07 21.39
N ILE A 224 10.00 9.18 20.78
CA ILE A 224 10.86 10.04 19.96
C ILE A 224 11.81 10.78 20.89
N GLN A 225 13.11 10.60 20.67
CA GLN A 225 14.20 11.24 21.39
C GLN A 225 15.17 11.91 20.43
N VAL A 226 15.77 12.99 20.88
CA VAL A 226 16.84 13.70 20.16
C VAL A 226 18.14 13.48 20.92
N LYS A 227 19.22 13.12 20.21
CA LYS A 227 20.55 12.99 20.76
C LYS A 227 21.19 14.40 20.84
N THR A 228 21.48 14.84 22.04
CA THR A 228 22.19 16.10 22.33
C THR A 228 23.61 15.82 22.84
N ALA A 229 24.40 16.87 23.12
CA ALA A 229 25.69 16.74 23.78
C ALA A 229 25.58 16.05 25.15
N GLY A 230 24.44 16.20 25.85
CA GLY A 230 24.16 15.57 27.15
C GLY A 230 23.56 14.17 27.08
N GLY A 231 23.32 13.62 25.89
CA GLY A 231 22.70 12.32 25.69
C GLY A 231 21.34 12.40 25.00
N TYR A 232 20.54 11.32 25.07
CA TYR A 232 19.21 11.27 24.49
C TYR A 232 18.20 11.94 25.42
N VAL A 233 17.42 12.87 24.88
CA VAL A 233 16.36 13.63 25.58
C VAL A 233 15.04 13.43 24.84
N ASP A 234 13.95 13.40 25.60
CA ASP A 234 12.60 13.39 25.05
C ASP A 234 12.39 14.57 24.09
N PHE A 235 11.78 14.32 22.94
CA PHE A 235 11.64 15.29 21.87
C PHE A 235 10.80 16.50 22.28
N GLY A 236 9.69 16.29 23.01
CA GLY A 236 8.84 17.37 23.51
C GLY A 236 9.59 18.27 24.50
N SER A 237 10.32 17.67 25.43
CA SER A 237 11.15 18.38 26.43
C SER A 237 12.28 19.16 25.75
N PHE A 238 12.89 18.59 24.71
CA PHE A 238 13.90 19.28 23.90
C PHE A 238 13.32 20.52 23.22
N LEU A 239 12.14 20.38 22.56
CA LEU A 239 11.49 21.50 21.87
C LEU A 239 11.12 22.63 22.83
N GLN A 240 10.61 22.29 24.02
CA GLN A 240 10.33 23.32 25.07
C GLN A 240 11.59 24.10 25.45
N SER A 241 12.70 23.41 25.69
CA SER A 241 13.98 24.01 26.02
C SER A 241 14.53 24.88 24.89
N ALA A 242 14.45 24.40 23.64
CA ALA A 242 14.89 25.11 22.44
C ALA A 242 14.03 26.37 22.19
N THR A 243 12.71 26.27 22.37
CA THR A 243 11.80 27.42 22.26
C THR A 243 12.12 28.48 23.32
N ALA A 244 12.31 28.07 24.57
CA ALA A 244 12.68 29.01 25.66
C ALA A 244 14.01 29.73 25.37
N MET A 245 15.00 29.03 24.80
CA MET A 245 16.27 29.62 24.37
C MET A 245 16.06 30.71 23.30
N VAL A 246 15.26 30.39 22.26
CA VAL A 246 14.97 31.32 21.16
C VAL A 246 14.17 32.53 21.64
N ASP A 247 13.17 32.35 22.50
CA ASP A 247 12.35 33.43 23.07
C ASP A 247 13.17 34.35 23.96
N GLY A 248 14.14 33.79 24.71
CA GLY A 248 15.14 34.59 25.43
C GLY A 248 15.99 35.45 24.48
N GLY A 249 16.39 34.90 23.33
CA GLY A 249 17.07 35.65 22.27
C GLY A 249 16.22 36.77 21.67
N ILE A 250 14.93 36.52 21.43
CA ILE A 250 13.97 37.55 20.97
C ILE A 250 13.89 38.70 21.99
N SER A 251 13.76 38.35 23.27
CA SER A 251 13.70 39.35 24.34
C SER A 251 14.97 40.20 24.39
N TYR A 252 16.15 39.61 24.28
CA TYR A 252 17.43 40.33 24.21
C TYR A 252 17.48 41.28 23.00
N VAL A 253 17.11 40.81 21.80
CA VAL A 253 17.09 41.64 20.58
C VAL A 253 16.13 42.81 20.73
N ASN A 254 14.93 42.61 21.30
CA ASN A 254 13.96 43.67 21.53
C ASN A 254 14.51 44.75 22.49
N THR A 255 15.13 44.34 23.61
CA THR A 255 15.78 45.28 24.54
C THR A 255 16.91 46.05 23.86
N ALA A 256 17.74 45.41 23.05
CA ALA A 256 18.79 46.06 22.30
C ALA A 256 18.23 47.06 21.26
N LEU A 257 17.14 46.71 20.56
CA LEU A 257 16.45 47.62 19.65
C LEU A 257 15.88 48.85 20.33
N GLU A 258 15.31 48.70 21.55
CA GLU A 258 14.86 49.84 22.36
C GLU A 258 16.00 50.78 22.67
N GLN A 259 17.17 50.26 23.09
CA GLN A 259 18.36 51.07 23.36
C GLN A 259 18.89 51.79 22.12
N VAL A 260 18.97 51.11 20.99
CA VAL A 260 19.42 51.69 19.72
C VAL A 260 18.45 52.79 19.27
N ASN A 261 17.14 52.53 19.33
CA ASN A 261 16.12 53.54 18.97
C ASN A 261 16.18 54.78 19.87
N ALA A 262 16.37 54.61 21.20
CA ALA A 262 16.56 55.70 22.14
C ALA A 262 17.82 56.52 21.81
N GLY A 263 18.94 55.84 21.51
CA GLY A 263 20.17 56.49 21.06
C GLY A 263 20.02 57.28 19.76
N MET A 264 19.31 56.72 18.77
CA MET A 264 19.00 57.42 17.52
C MET A 264 18.13 58.66 17.79
N ALA A 265 17.08 58.56 18.57
CA ALA A 265 16.19 59.68 18.93
C ALA A 265 16.93 60.83 19.64
N GLN A 266 17.87 60.51 20.55
CA GLN A 266 18.72 61.50 21.22
C GLN A 266 19.62 62.25 20.21
N MET A 267 20.22 61.53 19.25
CA MET A 267 21.05 62.13 18.22
C MET A 267 20.25 62.99 17.23
N GLU A 268 19.05 62.53 16.88
CA GLU A 268 18.11 63.32 16.05
C GLU A 268 17.74 64.64 16.72
N ALA A 269 17.36 64.61 18.00
CA ALA A 269 17.04 65.79 18.77
C ALA A 269 18.21 66.77 18.92
N ALA A 270 19.45 66.26 18.90
CA ALA A 270 20.68 67.07 18.95
C ALA A 270 21.18 67.53 17.57
N GLY A 271 20.47 67.24 16.47
CA GLY A 271 20.90 67.57 15.12
C GLY A 271 22.07 66.72 14.60
N GLY A 272 22.36 65.60 15.22
CA GLY A 272 23.53 64.74 14.97
C GLY A 272 23.36 63.66 13.88
N THR A 273 22.34 63.72 13.05
CA THR A 273 22.05 62.71 12.02
C THR A 273 23.13 62.56 10.93
N ALA A 274 23.97 63.57 10.74
CA ALA A 274 25.10 63.52 9.81
C ALA A 274 26.37 62.89 10.41
N LEU A 275 26.36 62.57 11.71
CA LEU A 275 27.52 61.99 12.39
C LEU A 275 27.71 60.52 12.02
N PRO A 276 28.95 60.02 11.89
CA PRO A 276 29.21 58.61 11.65
C PRO A 276 28.54 57.64 12.65
N LYS A 277 28.43 58.08 13.91
CA LYS A 277 27.78 57.33 14.97
C LYS A 277 26.28 57.09 14.72
N TYR A 278 25.58 58.01 14.09
CA TYR A 278 24.18 57.77 13.70
C TYR A 278 24.07 56.69 12.62
N ALA A 279 24.95 56.72 11.65
CA ALA A 279 24.99 55.69 10.61
C ALA A 279 25.30 54.28 11.22
N GLU A 280 26.20 54.21 12.23
CA GLU A 280 26.45 52.94 12.96
C GLU A 280 25.19 52.44 13.69
N LEU A 281 24.42 53.32 14.32
CA LEU A 281 23.17 52.97 14.99
C LEU A 281 22.12 52.48 13.99
N VAL A 282 22.00 53.12 12.81
CA VAL A 282 21.11 52.66 11.74
C VAL A 282 21.49 51.27 11.26
N ALA A 283 22.80 51.01 11.03
CA ALA A 283 23.28 49.72 10.62
C ALA A 283 23.02 48.65 11.72
N THR A 284 23.28 48.99 12.99
CA THR A 284 23.01 48.11 14.13
C THR A 284 21.51 47.79 14.26
N LYS A 285 20.63 48.79 14.08
CA LYS A 285 19.18 48.57 14.05
C LYS A 285 18.78 47.57 12.98
N ALA A 286 19.22 47.79 11.74
CA ALA A 286 18.89 46.90 10.65
C ALA A 286 19.37 45.46 10.89
N GLN A 287 20.55 45.28 11.50
CA GLN A 287 21.09 43.98 11.88
C GLN A 287 20.24 43.31 12.99
N LEU A 288 19.85 44.04 14.02
CA LEU A 288 19.00 43.53 15.09
C LEU A 288 17.60 43.18 14.61
N GLU A 289 16.99 44.02 13.76
CA GLU A 289 15.69 43.72 13.13
C GLU A 289 15.76 42.42 12.30
N GLY A 290 16.80 42.26 11.51
CA GLY A 290 17.04 41.02 10.75
C GLY A 290 17.21 39.80 11.65
N SER A 291 17.95 39.92 12.75
CA SER A 291 18.14 38.86 13.76
C SER A 291 16.83 38.52 14.47
N GLY A 292 16.06 39.56 14.85
CA GLY A 292 14.75 39.38 15.48
C GLY A 292 13.75 38.63 14.59
N ALA A 293 13.69 39.01 13.33
CA ALA A 293 12.84 38.31 12.35
C ALA A 293 13.24 36.82 12.17
N GLN A 294 14.54 36.55 12.18
CA GLN A 294 15.05 35.18 12.11
C GLN A 294 14.69 34.37 13.35
N LEU A 295 14.87 34.90 14.52
CA LEU A 295 14.51 34.25 15.79
C LEU A 295 13.01 34.01 15.89
N ALA A 296 12.16 34.96 15.49
CA ALA A 296 10.71 34.79 15.46
C ALA A 296 10.27 33.70 14.53
N ALA A 297 10.87 33.59 13.33
CA ALA A 297 10.62 32.49 12.42
C ALA A 297 11.06 31.13 12.99
N THR A 298 12.19 31.10 13.71
CA THR A 298 12.68 29.87 14.38
C THR A 298 11.73 29.45 15.51
N SER A 299 11.28 30.37 16.36
CA SER A 299 10.30 30.09 17.42
C SER A 299 9.00 29.54 16.83
N THR A 300 8.49 30.17 15.76
CA THR A 300 7.30 29.68 15.04
C THR A 300 7.48 28.23 14.55
N ASN A 301 8.64 27.90 13.98
CA ASN A 301 8.94 26.56 13.50
C ASN A 301 9.06 25.53 14.62
N LEU A 302 9.73 25.87 15.75
CA LEU A 302 9.82 24.99 16.91
C LEU A 302 8.43 24.71 17.51
N ASN A 303 7.57 25.73 17.60
CA ASN A 303 6.19 25.57 18.04
C ASN A 303 5.37 24.69 17.08
N ALA A 304 5.59 24.83 15.77
CA ALA A 304 4.95 23.96 14.79
C ALA A 304 5.40 22.49 14.91
N LEU A 305 6.65 22.23 15.32
CA LEU A 305 7.16 20.87 15.56
C LEU A 305 6.60 20.26 16.86
N GLN A 306 6.11 21.07 17.81
CA GLN A 306 5.58 20.57 19.08
C GLN A 306 4.43 19.57 18.88
N LYS A 307 3.61 19.70 17.84
CA LYS A 307 2.54 18.78 17.51
C LYS A 307 3.04 17.36 17.16
N TYR A 308 4.27 17.24 16.68
CA TYR A 308 4.89 15.94 16.36
C TYR A 308 5.52 15.26 17.57
N SER A 309 5.68 15.97 18.70
CA SER A 309 6.32 15.44 19.91
C SER A 309 5.56 14.27 20.54
N GLN A 310 4.25 14.23 20.34
CA GLN A 310 3.39 13.14 20.80
C GLN A 310 3.45 11.90 19.91
N GLY A 311 4.17 11.99 18.77
CA GLY A 311 4.21 10.93 17.77
C GLY A 311 2.85 10.67 17.13
N VAL A 312 2.65 9.45 16.64
CA VAL A 312 1.41 8.98 16.02
C VAL A 312 0.92 7.74 16.76
N ASN A 313 -0.38 7.68 17.05
CA ASN A 313 -1.06 6.48 17.52
C ASN A 313 -2.39 6.38 16.77
N LEU A 314 -2.42 5.56 15.72
CA LEU A 314 -3.56 5.37 14.83
C LEU A 314 -4.12 3.95 15.00
N LEU A 315 -5.44 3.86 15.19
CA LEU A 315 -6.24 2.67 14.97
C LEU A 315 -7.43 3.05 14.10
N CYS A 316 -7.53 2.51 12.89
CA CYS A 316 -8.63 2.74 11.96
C CYS A 316 -9.23 1.40 11.52
N ASN A 317 -10.53 1.24 11.75
CA ASN A 317 -11.32 0.18 11.13
C ASN A 317 -12.10 0.78 9.96
N GLN A 318 -12.23 -0.01 8.90
CA GLN A 318 -12.95 0.41 7.70
C GLN A 318 -13.90 -0.69 7.26
N SER A 319 -15.06 -0.31 6.74
CA SER A 319 -16.00 -1.25 6.11
C SER A 319 -16.74 -0.60 4.96
N SER A 320 -17.15 -1.43 3.99
CA SER A 320 -17.94 -1.00 2.84
C SER A 320 -18.66 -2.19 2.20
N VAL A 321 -19.70 -1.90 1.43
CA VAL A 321 -20.36 -2.85 0.54
C VAL A 321 -20.41 -2.26 -0.86
N GLY A 322 -20.08 -3.09 -1.87
CA GLY A 322 -20.22 -2.74 -3.27
C GLY A 322 -20.87 -3.87 -4.06
N ILE A 323 -21.37 -3.56 -5.25
CA ILE A 323 -22.02 -4.52 -6.14
C ILE A 323 -21.48 -4.32 -7.55
N ALA A 324 -21.18 -5.41 -8.24
CA ALA A 324 -20.79 -5.40 -9.66
C ALA A 324 -21.54 -6.47 -10.45
N PRO A 325 -22.05 -6.15 -11.64
CA PRO A 325 -22.46 -7.15 -12.62
C PRO A 325 -21.26 -7.97 -13.11
N VAL A 326 -21.54 -9.22 -13.49
CA VAL A 326 -20.58 -10.12 -14.15
C VAL A 326 -21.30 -10.75 -15.35
N ILE A 327 -20.69 -10.67 -16.52
CA ILE A 327 -21.19 -11.31 -17.75
C ILE A 327 -20.13 -12.22 -18.32
N GLY A 328 -20.55 -13.26 -19.05
CA GLY A 328 -19.63 -14.19 -19.67
C GLY A 328 -20.22 -14.90 -20.88
N ILE A 329 -19.35 -15.40 -21.72
CA ILE A 329 -19.67 -16.26 -22.87
C ILE A 329 -18.69 -17.42 -22.92
N ASP A 330 -19.14 -18.56 -23.44
CA ASP A 330 -18.30 -19.74 -23.70
C ASP A 330 -18.73 -20.40 -25.00
N TYR A 331 -17.75 -20.74 -25.84
CA TYR A 331 -17.95 -21.35 -27.15
C TYR A 331 -17.02 -22.52 -27.37
N ARG A 332 -17.62 -23.70 -27.60
CA ARG A 332 -16.93 -24.96 -27.92
C ARG A 332 -16.94 -25.20 -29.40
N VAL A 333 -15.81 -25.56 -29.96
CA VAL A 333 -15.70 -25.93 -31.37
C VAL A 333 -14.68 -27.06 -31.55
N GLY A 334 -15.16 -28.25 -31.88
CA GLY A 334 -14.31 -29.42 -32.02
C GLY A 334 -13.54 -29.74 -30.72
N ARG A 335 -12.23 -29.64 -30.77
CA ARG A 335 -11.32 -29.86 -29.61
C ARG A 335 -10.95 -28.54 -28.87
N PHE A 336 -11.51 -27.40 -29.26
CA PHE A 336 -11.23 -26.11 -28.68
C PHE A 336 -12.41 -25.63 -27.85
N ASN A 337 -12.09 -24.87 -26.81
CA ASN A 337 -13.03 -24.04 -26.05
C ASN A 337 -12.49 -22.64 -25.96
N PHE A 338 -13.33 -21.62 -26.19
CA PHE A 338 -13.02 -20.20 -26.07
C PHE A 338 -14.01 -19.56 -25.11
N ALA A 339 -13.51 -18.72 -24.21
CA ALA A 339 -14.41 -18.01 -23.32
C ALA A 339 -13.94 -16.59 -23.03
N ALA A 340 -14.91 -15.75 -22.65
CA ALA A 340 -14.65 -14.40 -22.17
C ALA A 340 -15.57 -14.09 -20.99
N LYS A 341 -15.02 -13.39 -20.01
CA LYS A 341 -15.74 -12.87 -18.85
C LYS A 341 -15.41 -11.39 -18.70
N TYR A 342 -16.41 -10.58 -18.41
CA TYR A 342 -16.23 -9.19 -18.01
C TYR A 342 -16.90 -8.97 -16.65
N GLU A 343 -16.10 -8.49 -15.72
CA GLU A 343 -16.54 -8.07 -14.40
C GLU A 343 -16.51 -6.54 -14.36
N PHE A 344 -17.64 -5.93 -14.07
CA PHE A 344 -17.73 -4.49 -14.00
C PHE A 344 -17.04 -3.95 -12.74
N LYS A 345 -16.63 -2.69 -12.80
CA LYS A 345 -16.06 -1.98 -11.66
C LYS A 345 -17.00 -2.03 -10.46
N THR A 346 -16.47 -2.40 -9.30
CA THR A 346 -17.20 -2.30 -8.04
C THR A 346 -16.81 -1.00 -7.33
N GLN A 347 -17.78 -0.11 -7.14
CA GLN A 347 -17.57 1.09 -6.35
C GLN A 347 -17.51 0.73 -4.86
N ILE A 348 -16.42 1.10 -4.22
CA ILE A 348 -16.14 0.83 -2.81
C ILE A 348 -15.81 2.14 -2.10
N HIS A 349 -16.63 2.53 -1.13
CA HIS A 349 -16.42 3.70 -0.28
C HIS A 349 -16.21 3.23 1.15
N MET A 350 -14.96 2.99 1.53
CA MET A 350 -14.59 2.52 2.87
C MET A 350 -14.86 3.63 3.89
N LYS A 351 -15.79 3.36 4.82
CA LYS A 351 -16.08 4.28 5.92
C LYS A 351 -15.08 4.05 7.06
N ASN A 352 -14.43 5.12 7.52
CA ASN A 352 -13.51 5.10 8.63
C ASN A 352 -14.24 5.12 9.98
N GLU A 353 -13.81 4.24 10.88
CA GLU A 353 -14.05 4.28 12.31
C GLU A 353 -12.68 4.31 12.99
N SER A 354 -12.23 5.52 13.35
CA SER A 354 -10.82 5.76 13.66
C SER A 354 -10.63 6.40 15.02
N THR A 355 -9.54 6.00 15.68
CA THR A 355 -8.93 6.74 16.76
C THR A 355 -7.54 7.17 16.31
N VAL A 356 -7.29 8.49 16.31
CA VAL A 356 -5.98 9.10 16.05
C VAL A 356 -5.68 10.02 17.21
N ASN A 357 -4.46 9.99 17.74
CA ASN A 357 -4.08 10.91 18.81
C ASN A 357 -4.22 12.37 18.33
N GLU A 358 -4.92 13.19 19.11
CA GLU A 358 -5.30 14.56 18.73
C GLU A 358 -4.11 15.48 18.42
N ALA A 359 -2.94 15.21 19.00
CA ALA A 359 -1.71 15.93 18.74
C ALA A 359 -1.13 15.68 17.33
N SER A 360 -1.64 14.67 16.58
CA SER A 360 -1.10 14.31 15.27
C SER A 360 -1.86 15.00 14.15
N GLU A 361 -1.29 16.07 13.60
CA GLU A 361 -1.74 16.72 12.36
C GLU A 361 -0.89 16.28 11.14
N ILE A 362 -0.30 15.10 11.21
CA ILE A 362 0.54 14.57 10.13
C ILE A 362 -0.31 14.28 8.90
N PRO A 363 -0.01 14.84 7.72
CA PRO A 363 -0.81 14.64 6.50
C PRO A 363 -1.03 13.18 6.12
N ALA A 364 -0.06 12.30 6.43
CA ALA A 364 -0.15 10.86 6.14
C ALA A 364 -1.32 10.16 6.84
N VAL A 365 -1.84 10.68 7.96
CA VAL A 365 -3.01 10.11 8.65
C VAL A 365 -4.34 10.65 8.14
N ASN A 366 -4.36 11.63 7.24
CA ASN A 366 -5.60 12.22 6.72
C ASN A 366 -6.52 11.19 6.07
N LYS A 367 -5.95 10.19 5.37
CA LYS A 367 -6.72 9.07 4.80
C LYS A 367 -7.57 8.34 5.85
N PHE A 368 -7.17 8.38 7.12
CA PHE A 368 -7.72 7.58 8.21
C PHE A 368 -8.52 8.40 9.22
N ARG A 369 -8.93 9.63 8.88
CA ARG A 369 -9.75 10.46 9.78
C ARG A 369 -11.10 9.84 10.03
N ASP A 370 -11.57 9.94 11.28
CA ASP A 370 -12.82 9.36 11.71
C ASP A 370 -14.02 9.92 10.93
N GLY A 371 -14.97 9.03 10.58
CA GLY A 371 -16.20 9.36 9.84
C GLY A 371 -16.04 9.60 8.35
N GLU A 372 -14.81 9.77 7.83
CA GLU A 372 -14.58 10.00 6.40
C GLU A 372 -14.77 8.72 5.57
N LYS A 373 -15.11 8.92 4.29
CA LYS A 373 -15.23 7.86 3.32
C LYS A 373 -14.06 7.91 2.35
N VAL A 374 -13.38 6.79 2.19
CA VAL A 374 -12.22 6.63 1.33
C VAL A 374 -12.60 5.78 0.12
N ASN A 375 -12.34 6.28 -1.07
CA ASN A 375 -12.54 5.52 -2.31
C ASN A 375 -11.46 4.45 -2.43
N GLU A 376 -11.89 3.18 -2.63
CA GLU A 376 -11.05 2.00 -2.79
C GLU A 376 -11.71 1.04 -3.80
N ASP A 377 -12.14 1.57 -4.96
CA ASP A 377 -12.87 0.81 -5.98
C ASP A 377 -12.07 -0.43 -6.42
N MET A 378 -12.79 -1.53 -6.68
CA MET A 378 -12.23 -2.65 -7.42
C MET A 378 -12.31 -2.34 -8.91
N PRO A 379 -11.20 -2.42 -9.66
CA PRO A 379 -11.19 -2.17 -11.09
C PRO A 379 -12.09 -3.17 -11.83
N ALA A 380 -12.60 -2.77 -12.99
CA ALA A 380 -13.20 -3.73 -13.91
C ALA A 380 -12.13 -4.68 -14.44
N GLN A 381 -12.55 -5.90 -14.81
CA GLN A 381 -11.66 -6.94 -15.35
C GLN A 381 -12.26 -7.54 -16.60
N LEU A 382 -11.46 -7.63 -17.66
CA LEU A 382 -11.69 -8.51 -18.81
C LEU A 382 -10.80 -9.74 -18.67
N ALA A 383 -11.38 -10.93 -18.75
CA ALA A 383 -10.68 -12.20 -18.83
C ALA A 383 -11.08 -12.92 -20.11
N VAL A 384 -10.11 -13.39 -20.89
CA VAL A 384 -10.35 -14.20 -22.09
C VAL A 384 -9.44 -15.41 -22.06
N GLY A 385 -9.94 -16.53 -22.58
CA GLY A 385 -9.18 -17.77 -22.61
C GLY A 385 -9.45 -18.67 -23.80
N ALA A 386 -8.52 -19.59 -23.98
CA ALA A 386 -8.62 -20.69 -24.94
C ALA A 386 -8.12 -21.98 -24.28
N MET A 387 -8.84 -23.06 -24.49
CA MET A 387 -8.44 -24.42 -24.11
C MET A 387 -8.40 -25.29 -25.36
N TRP A 388 -7.37 -26.10 -25.48
CA TRP A 388 -7.22 -27.09 -26.53
C TRP A 388 -7.05 -28.51 -25.96
N ASN A 389 -7.99 -29.39 -26.24
CA ASN A 389 -7.87 -30.83 -25.95
C ASN A 389 -7.01 -31.48 -27.01
N ILE A 390 -5.68 -31.52 -26.78
CA ILE A 390 -4.71 -32.13 -27.72
C ILE A 390 -5.06 -33.61 -27.96
N THR A 391 -5.36 -34.28 -26.84
CA THR A 391 -5.90 -35.67 -26.82
C THR A 391 -7.09 -35.68 -25.86
N ASP A 392 -7.70 -36.83 -25.68
CA ASP A 392 -8.77 -37.02 -24.70
C ASP A 392 -8.23 -36.98 -23.26
N ALA A 393 -6.92 -37.14 -23.06
CA ALA A 393 -6.25 -37.14 -21.76
C ALA A 393 -5.38 -35.89 -21.52
N VAL A 394 -5.04 -35.12 -22.55
CA VAL A 394 -4.13 -33.98 -22.43
C VAL A 394 -4.79 -32.73 -22.97
N ARG A 395 -4.82 -31.68 -22.17
CA ARG A 395 -5.33 -30.34 -22.53
C ARG A 395 -4.36 -29.24 -22.15
N VAL A 396 -4.34 -28.18 -22.93
CA VAL A 396 -3.54 -26.97 -22.74
C VAL A 396 -4.49 -25.80 -22.65
N ASN A 397 -4.20 -24.88 -21.72
CA ASN A 397 -4.99 -23.70 -21.47
C ASN A 397 -4.13 -22.44 -21.64
N LEU A 398 -4.70 -21.41 -22.23
CA LEU A 398 -4.14 -20.05 -22.30
C LEU A 398 -5.18 -19.08 -21.78
N GLY A 399 -4.71 -18.03 -21.11
CA GLY A 399 -5.56 -16.98 -20.58
C GLY A 399 -4.89 -15.62 -20.66
N TYR A 400 -5.72 -14.59 -20.67
CA TYR A 400 -5.30 -13.21 -20.59
C TYR A 400 -6.29 -12.42 -19.75
N HIS A 401 -5.77 -11.65 -18.77
CA HIS A 401 -6.56 -10.72 -17.99
C HIS A 401 -6.08 -9.30 -18.23
N HIS A 402 -7.03 -8.37 -18.31
CA HIS A 402 -6.77 -6.94 -18.25
C HIS A 402 -7.61 -6.30 -17.14
N PHE A 403 -6.91 -5.61 -16.24
CA PHE A 403 -7.54 -4.83 -15.17
C PHE A 403 -7.52 -3.36 -15.53
N TYR A 404 -8.68 -2.72 -15.48
CA TYR A 404 -8.85 -1.31 -15.82
C TYR A 404 -8.54 -0.41 -14.61
N ASP A 405 -7.31 -0.51 -14.06
CA ASP A 405 -6.90 0.17 -12.81
C ASP A 405 -7.10 1.68 -12.88
N LYS A 406 -6.76 2.33 -13.99
CA LYS A 406 -6.95 3.77 -14.18
C LYS A 406 -8.41 4.23 -14.16
N ASN A 407 -9.36 3.31 -14.30
CA ASN A 407 -10.79 3.62 -14.26
C ASN A 407 -11.39 3.38 -12.85
N ALA A 408 -10.64 2.78 -11.93
CA ALA A 408 -10.98 2.71 -10.53
C ALA A 408 -10.78 4.08 -9.87
N ARG A 409 -11.50 4.36 -8.80
CA ARG A 409 -11.28 5.57 -7.99
C ARG A 409 -10.65 5.15 -6.67
N TRP A 410 -9.44 5.61 -6.44
CA TRP A 410 -8.70 5.38 -5.20
C TRP A 410 -8.49 6.69 -4.46
N TYR A 411 -8.06 6.58 -3.20
CA TYR A 411 -7.81 7.77 -2.38
C TYR A 411 -6.85 8.74 -3.06
N ASN A 412 -7.20 10.04 -3.09
CA ASN A 412 -6.48 11.12 -3.76
C ASN A 412 -6.22 10.85 -5.25
N ASP A 413 -7.13 10.11 -5.91
CA ASP A 413 -7.03 9.76 -7.33
C ASP A 413 -5.68 9.14 -7.72
N SER A 414 -5.09 8.36 -6.79
CA SER A 414 -3.77 7.75 -6.96
C SER A 414 -3.67 6.77 -8.14
N GLN A 415 -4.80 6.27 -8.66
CA GLN A 415 -4.82 5.49 -9.91
C GLN A 415 -4.34 6.29 -11.13
N GLU A 416 -4.43 7.61 -11.09
CA GLU A 416 -3.96 8.47 -12.19
C GLU A 416 -2.44 8.50 -12.30
N LEU A 417 -1.75 8.16 -11.21
CA LEU A 417 -0.29 8.05 -11.15
C LEU A 417 0.25 6.80 -11.88
N LEU A 418 -0.60 5.84 -12.26
CA LEU A 418 -0.20 4.69 -13.06
C LEU A 418 -0.07 5.09 -14.55
N ASP A 419 0.83 4.45 -15.29
CA ASP A 419 0.92 4.61 -16.74
C ASP A 419 -0.20 3.86 -17.48
N GLY A 420 -0.79 2.83 -16.88
CA GLY A 420 -1.86 2.04 -17.47
C GLY A 420 -2.45 1.00 -16.53
N GLY A 421 -3.30 0.13 -17.08
CA GLY A 421 -3.90 -0.99 -16.37
C GLY A 421 -2.95 -2.19 -16.26
N THR A 422 -3.28 -3.11 -15.36
CA THR A 422 -2.51 -4.35 -15.15
C THR A 422 -2.89 -5.40 -16.19
N ASN A 423 -1.90 -6.17 -16.63
CA ASN A 423 -2.07 -7.28 -17.56
C ASN A 423 -1.54 -8.58 -16.95
N GLU A 424 -2.27 -9.67 -17.13
CA GLU A 424 -1.84 -11.03 -16.79
C GLU A 424 -1.90 -11.93 -18.01
N TYR A 425 -0.85 -12.72 -18.20
CA TYR A 425 -0.73 -13.73 -19.25
C TYR A 425 -0.58 -15.09 -18.59
N LEU A 426 -1.48 -16.02 -18.91
CA LEU A 426 -1.59 -17.29 -18.21
C LEU A 426 -1.44 -18.45 -19.21
N GLY A 427 -0.79 -19.51 -18.77
CA GLY A 427 -0.65 -20.72 -19.54
C GLY A 427 -0.51 -21.94 -18.65
N GLY A 428 -1.03 -23.07 -19.08
CA GLY A 428 -0.90 -24.31 -18.32
C GLY A 428 -1.39 -25.54 -19.07
N ALA A 429 -1.09 -26.69 -18.50
CA ALA A 429 -1.45 -27.99 -19.04
C ALA A 429 -2.02 -28.91 -17.96
N GLU A 430 -2.90 -29.77 -18.35
CA GLU A 430 -3.48 -30.83 -17.53
C GLU A 430 -3.38 -32.17 -18.25
N TRP A 431 -3.06 -33.19 -17.48
CA TRP A 431 -2.95 -34.58 -17.97
C TRP A 431 -3.71 -35.53 -17.06
N ASP A 432 -4.69 -36.23 -17.67
CA ASP A 432 -5.40 -37.34 -17.04
C ASP A 432 -4.52 -38.60 -17.13
N VAL A 433 -3.65 -38.77 -16.12
CA VAL A 433 -2.71 -39.89 -16.02
C VAL A 433 -3.46 -41.21 -15.95
N THR A 434 -4.62 -41.19 -15.28
CA THR A 434 -5.58 -42.30 -15.23
C THR A 434 -7.00 -41.72 -15.22
N LYS A 435 -8.01 -42.60 -15.30
CA LYS A 435 -9.43 -42.18 -15.14
C LYS A 435 -9.75 -41.52 -13.78
N LYS A 436 -8.83 -41.66 -12.79
CA LYS A 436 -9.01 -41.10 -11.42
C LYS A 436 -8.04 -40.00 -11.08
N LEU A 437 -6.89 -39.92 -11.76
CA LEU A 437 -5.84 -38.97 -11.40
C LEU A 437 -5.55 -38.01 -12.57
N THR A 438 -5.78 -36.74 -12.32
CA THR A 438 -5.34 -35.63 -13.19
C THR A 438 -4.22 -34.88 -12.47
N ILE A 439 -3.09 -34.70 -13.17
CA ILE A 439 -2.02 -33.79 -12.73
C ILE A 439 -2.03 -32.52 -13.58
N SER A 440 -1.55 -31.43 -13.06
CA SER A 440 -1.48 -30.18 -13.81
C SER A 440 -0.36 -29.29 -13.31
N ALA A 441 0.10 -28.44 -14.22
CA ALA A 441 1.01 -27.34 -13.94
C ALA A 441 0.69 -26.17 -14.85
N GLY A 442 0.98 -24.96 -14.37
CA GLY A 442 0.80 -23.75 -15.16
C GLY A 442 1.57 -22.57 -14.57
N GLY A 443 1.58 -21.48 -15.31
CA GLY A 443 2.25 -20.24 -14.92
C GLY A 443 1.46 -19.01 -15.30
N GLN A 444 1.83 -17.89 -14.68
CA GLN A 444 1.21 -16.59 -14.88
C GLN A 444 2.28 -15.51 -14.83
N LEU A 445 2.21 -14.59 -15.77
CA LEU A 445 3.00 -13.35 -15.76
C LEU A 445 2.06 -12.20 -15.44
N THR A 446 2.37 -11.43 -14.37
CA THR A 446 1.62 -10.22 -14.02
C THR A 446 2.50 -9.00 -14.31
N ARG A 447 1.97 -8.04 -15.06
CA ARG A 447 2.66 -6.82 -15.48
C ARG A 447 1.81 -5.61 -15.11
N TYR A 448 2.31 -4.84 -14.15
CA TYR A 448 1.78 -3.54 -13.75
C TYR A 448 2.46 -2.45 -14.56
N GLN A 449 1.77 -1.34 -14.77
CA GLN A 449 2.34 -0.15 -15.40
C GLN A 449 2.60 0.91 -14.33
N LEU A 450 3.67 0.68 -13.56
CA LEU A 450 4.04 1.44 -12.36
C LEU A 450 4.88 2.66 -12.71
N THR A 451 4.74 3.71 -11.88
CA THR A 451 5.61 4.90 -11.88
C THR A 451 6.23 5.10 -10.49
N ASP A 452 7.29 5.89 -10.41
CA ASP A 452 7.92 6.23 -9.13
C ASP A 452 6.98 7.03 -8.21
N GLU A 453 6.08 7.84 -8.80
CA GLU A 453 5.08 8.62 -8.07
C GLU A 453 4.01 7.75 -7.42
N TYR A 454 3.65 6.63 -8.06
CA TYR A 454 2.68 5.68 -7.53
C TYR A 454 3.24 4.85 -6.38
N MET A 455 4.53 4.48 -6.46
CA MET A 455 5.15 3.57 -5.51
C MET A 455 5.39 4.20 -4.14
N ASN A 456 4.97 3.53 -3.08
CA ASN A 456 5.20 3.95 -1.69
C ASN A 456 5.33 2.73 -0.77
N ASP A 457 5.87 2.94 0.44
CA ASP A 457 6.15 1.87 1.41
C ASP A 457 4.92 1.40 2.20
N MET A 458 3.84 2.16 2.23
CA MET A 458 2.59 1.76 2.92
C MET A 458 1.79 0.73 2.11
N SER A 459 1.87 0.79 0.76
CA SER A 459 1.22 -0.17 -0.12
C SER A 459 1.90 -0.17 -1.48
N PHE A 460 2.42 -1.31 -1.90
CA PHE A 460 3.09 -1.46 -3.19
C PHE A 460 2.76 -2.78 -3.86
N VAL A 461 2.87 -2.79 -5.17
CA VAL A 461 2.81 -3.95 -6.04
C VAL A 461 4.04 -3.95 -6.93
N VAL A 462 4.45 -5.11 -7.39
CA VAL A 462 5.59 -5.26 -8.30
C VAL A 462 5.30 -6.37 -9.30
N ASN A 463 5.89 -6.30 -10.48
CA ASN A 463 5.77 -7.31 -11.51
C ASN A 463 6.15 -8.68 -10.99
N SER A 464 5.53 -9.71 -11.54
CA SER A 464 5.76 -11.07 -11.04
C SER A 464 5.63 -12.14 -12.10
N PHE A 465 6.24 -13.28 -11.80
CA PHE A 465 6.00 -14.58 -12.42
C PHE A 465 5.55 -15.56 -11.35
N SER A 466 4.42 -16.23 -11.59
CA SER A 466 3.89 -17.27 -10.72
C SER A 466 3.91 -18.60 -11.42
N PHE A 467 4.06 -19.67 -10.66
CA PHE A 467 3.82 -21.03 -11.14
C PHE A 467 3.00 -21.81 -10.13
N GLY A 468 2.24 -22.75 -10.65
CA GLY A 468 1.42 -23.67 -9.87
C GLY A 468 1.55 -25.10 -10.34
N LEU A 469 1.37 -26.04 -9.41
CA LEU A 469 1.33 -27.46 -9.69
C LEU A 469 0.40 -28.17 -8.70
N GLY A 470 -0.20 -29.27 -9.12
CA GLY A 470 -1.10 -30.01 -8.26
C GLY A 470 -1.81 -31.16 -8.95
N PHE A 471 -2.77 -31.71 -8.26
CA PHE A 471 -3.54 -32.84 -8.77
C PHE A 471 -5.00 -32.82 -8.30
N ASN A 472 -5.85 -33.52 -9.08
CA ASN A 472 -7.19 -33.92 -8.71
C ASN A 472 -7.25 -35.44 -8.65
N TYR A 473 -7.83 -35.99 -7.59
CA TYR A 473 -8.01 -37.42 -7.41
C TYR A 473 -9.48 -37.77 -7.19
N LYS A 474 -10.07 -38.46 -8.16
CA LYS A 474 -11.44 -38.95 -8.14
C LYS A 474 -11.53 -40.17 -7.24
N VAL A 475 -11.98 -39.98 -5.99
CA VAL A 475 -12.16 -41.06 -5.01
C VAL A 475 -13.33 -41.96 -5.41
N SER A 476 -14.46 -41.33 -5.79
CA SER A 476 -15.66 -41.97 -6.33
C SER A 476 -16.26 -41.11 -7.44
N ASP A 477 -17.39 -41.50 -8.02
CA ASP A 477 -18.10 -40.70 -9.00
C ASP A 477 -18.66 -39.40 -8.39
N ILE A 478 -18.87 -39.39 -7.07
CA ILE A 478 -19.38 -38.22 -6.34
C ILE A 478 -18.24 -37.35 -5.81
N VAL A 479 -17.11 -37.91 -5.35
CA VAL A 479 -16.09 -37.22 -4.56
C VAL A 479 -14.78 -37.09 -5.32
N THR A 480 -14.31 -35.87 -5.51
CA THR A 480 -12.96 -35.56 -6.01
C THR A 480 -12.19 -34.73 -4.99
N LEU A 481 -11.01 -35.18 -4.60
CA LEU A 481 -10.06 -34.46 -3.75
C LEU A 481 -9.05 -33.70 -4.61
N LYS A 482 -8.65 -32.54 -4.16
CA LYS A 482 -7.74 -31.64 -4.88
C LYS A 482 -6.63 -31.16 -3.93
N ALA A 483 -5.40 -31.07 -4.45
CA ALA A 483 -4.30 -30.44 -3.73
C ALA A 483 -3.38 -29.69 -4.71
N ALA A 484 -2.85 -28.57 -4.27
CA ALA A 484 -1.97 -27.75 -5.08
C ALA A 484 -0.98 -26.91 -4.25
N TYR A 485 0.12 -26.58 -4.91
CA TYR A 485 1.09 -25.57 -4.50
C TYR A 485 1.16 -24.47 -5.55
N PHE A 486 1.26 -23.22 -5.10
CA PHE A 486 1.42 -22.06 -5.97
C PHE A 486 2.45 -21.11 -5.37
N GLN A 487 3.36 -20.62 -6.20
CA GLN A 487 4.39 -19.68 -5.78
C GLN A 487 4.45 -18.50 -6.75
N THR A 488 4.56 -17.29 -6.19
CA THR A 488 4.83 -16.06 -6.94
C THR A 488 6.23 -15.57 -6.62
N ASN A 489 7.02 -15.37 -7.66
CA ASN A 489 8.31 -14.72 -7.63
C ASN A 489 8.12 -13.31 -8.17
N TYR A 490 8.56 -12.33 -7.42
CA TYR A 490 8.37 -10.92 -7.74
C TYR A 490 9.67 -10.31 -8.23
N ASP A 491 9.56 -9.41 -9.21
CA ASP A 491 10.66 -8.56 -9.65
C ASP A 491 10.92 -7.47 -8.57
N ASP A 492 12.16 -7.02 -8.44
CA ASP A 492 12.47 -5.86 -7.63
C ASP A 492 12.06 -4.58 -8.38
N TYR A 493 11.43 -3.64 -7.66
CA TYR A 493 11.18 -2.29 -8.16
C TYR A 493 12.02 -1.29 -7.39
N LYS A 494 12.88 -0.54 -8.09
CA LYS A 494 13.71 0.50 -7.48
C LYS A 494 13.16 1.88 -7.81
N ARG A 495 12.74 2.61 -6.77
CA ARG A 495 12.37 4.02 -6.83
C ARG A 495 13.54 4.89 -6.40
N VAL A 496 13.81 5.98 -7.12
CA VAL A 496 14.84 6.97 -6.76
C VAL A 496 14.17 8.32 -6.62
N THR A 497 14.13 8.85 -5.39
CA THR A 497 13.52 10.17 -5.09
C THR A 497 14.52 11.31 -5.08
N SER A 498 15.82 11.01 -4.90
CA SER A 498 16.92 11.97 -5.02
C SER A 498 18.19 11.25 -5.41
N THR A 499 19.05 11.90 -6.18
CA THR A 499 20.38 11.41 -6.58
C THR A 499 21.49 12.03 -5.76
N GLU A 500 21.31 13.25 -5.24
CA GLU A 500 22.28 13.98 -4.43
C GLU A 500 21.59 14.72 -3.26
N PRO A 501 21.64 14.18 -2.04
CA PRO A 501 22.13 12.84 -1.69
C PRO A 501 21.21 11.73 -2.23
N LEU A 502 21.78 10.51 -2.40
CA LEU A 502 20.98 9.38 -2.89
C LEU A 502 19.90 8.98 -1.87
N ILE A 503 18.65 9.11 -2.27
CA ILE A 503 17.47 8.59 -1.55
C ILE A 503 16.74 7.64 -2.48
N SER A 504 16.63 6.39 -2.06
CA SER A 504 16.00 5.35 -2.89
C SER A 504 15.39 4.25 -2.04
N ASP A 505 14.33 3.61 -2.60
CA ASP A 505 13.70 2.43 -2.03
C ASP A 505 13.71 1.31 -3.06
N THR A 506 13.98 0.09 -2.60
CA THR A 506 13.81 -1.13 -3.41
C THR A 506 12.72 -1.96 -2.77
N PHE A 507 11.67 -2.23 -3.54
CA PHE A 507 10.49 -2.99 -3.12
C PHE A 507 10.57 -4.41 -3.66
N THR A 508 10.43 -5.41 -2.80
CA THR A 508 10.34 -6.81 -3.18
C THR A 508 9.28 -7.56 -2.36
N ARG A 509 8.81 -8.70 -2.87
CA ARG A 509 7.79 -9.52 -2.22
C ARG A 509 8.07 -11.01 -2.43
N THR A 510 7.49 -11.82 -1.56
CA THR A 510 7.35 -13.27 -1.79
C THR A 510 5.90 -13.68 -1.56
N ASN A 511 5.46 -14.77 -2.19
CA ASN A 511 4.16 -15.38 -1.90
C ASN A 511 4.21 -16.89 -2.17
N ARG A 512 3.81 -17.69 -1.19
CA ARG A 512 3.71 -19.14 -1.29
C ARG A 512 2.35 -19.57 -0.77
N VAL A 513 1.66 -20.41 -1.53
CA VAL A 513 0.31 -20.87 -1.21
C VAL A 513 0.25 -22.39 -1.29
N LEU A 514 -0.33 -23.00 -0.28
CA LEU A 514 -0.72 -24.41 -0.25
C LEU A 514 -2.24 -24.47 -0.20
N GLY A 515 -2.84 -25.38 -0.95
CA GLY A 515 -4.28 -25.53 -0.96
C GLY A 515 -4.74 -26.98 -1.04
N ILE A 516 -5.88 -27.24 -0.42
CA ILE A 516 -6.63 -28.48 -0.53
C ILE A 516 -8.10 -28.18 -0.77
N GLY A 517 -8.78 -29.08 -1.49
CA GLY A 517 -10.19 -28.91 -1.81
C GLY A 517 -10.90 -30.25 -2.00
N CYS A 518 -12.21 -30.15 -1.91
CA CYS A 518 -13.11 -31.28 -2.18
C CYS A 518 -14.23 -30.82 -3.11
N GLU A 519 -14.50 -31.58 -4.15
CA GLU A 519 -15.62 -31.37 -5.05
C GLU A 519 -16.57 -32.56 -4.96
N LEU A 520 -17.86 -32.24 -4.86
CA LEU A 520 -18.96 -33.20 -4.75
C LEU A 520 -19.90 -33.00 -5.95
N ASN A 521 -20.25 -34.10 -6.63
CA ASN A 521 -21.13 -34.13 -7.80
C ASN A 521 -22.28 -35.11 -7.52
N PHE A 522 -23.52 -34.61 -7.57
CA PHE A 522 -24.75 -35.36 -7.25
C PHE A 522 -25.70 -35.45 -8.43
#